data_be4cf63d6bcdfa313100b2baba521129
#
_entry.id   be4cf63d6bcdfa313100b2baba521129
#
_cell.length_a   1.000
_cell.length_b   1.000
_cell.length_c   1.000
_cell.angle_alpha   90.00
_cell.angle_beta   90.00
_cell.angle_gamma   90.00
#
_symmetry.space_group_name_H-M   'P 1'
#
loop_
_entity.id
_entity.type
_entity.pdbx_description
1 polymer ?
#
loop_
_entity_poly.entity_id
_entity_poly.type
_entity_poly.pdbx_seq_one_letter_code
_entity_poly.pdbx_strand_id
1 'polypeptide(L)'
;MIIFIIGEHVQFDYEISYIDAEGEETAWGHCVAVAGLFREPMPPTREVLTLVGCAQARPLAAGATQLGELCLIVSNDVRPLQWWGLTEAVVLARRPHALDPELVDVVLEVVVSGPDSGQHELPDSPQFELDGGWPESVSYGTCLSVNGLYEERPEPPEIPITLVGCRPGVPMLSALTEGEAEHLMLGVLDRQGRSMADRSFYWHVRQTRPSVLGGALVDIVLSDGVDEPVPPAARQAWEDWYERSMPSTVNTWAGYPPEGRKEWLKFSAPGRFPRWKPEEDEKGGTYHLDGRYVTDEAGLHCAVGEALKGPGGYFGRDWYSFKAYLEGGYGVGLPFTLVWHDSQVTLKALAGTINPENGLSYAEEVVDLMRRWGVTVVLK
;
A
#
# COMPACT_ATOMS: atom_id res chain seq x y z
N MET A 1 7.04 -6.70 24.14
CA MET A 1 7.12 -8.08 23.64
C MET A 1 7.75 -8.93 24.73
N ILE A 2 6.99 -9.85 25.32
CA ILE A 2 7.50 -10.77 26.36
C ILE A 2 7.92 -12.03 25.61
N ILE A 3 9.22 -12.32 25.61
CA ILE A 3 9.76 -13.53 24.98
C ILE A 3 9.48 -14.69 25.95
N PHE A 4 8.57 -15.58 25.60
CA PHE A 4 8.32 -16.80 26.34
C PHE A 4 9.29 -17.90 25.88
N ILE A 5 10.31 -18.18 26.66
CA ILE A 5 11.09 -19.40 26.53
C ILE A 5 10.35 -20.47 27.37
N ILE A 6 9.52 -21.29 26.74
CA ILE A 6 8.87 -22.42 27.39
C ILE A 6 9.62 -23.68 26.98
N GLY A 7 10.56 -24.12 27.79
CA GLY A 7 11.30 -25.36 27.58
C GLY A 7 12.26 -25.35 26.40
N GLU A 8 12.58 -26.54 25.84
CA GLU A 8 13.51 -26.71 24.70
C GLU A 8 12.95 -26.25 23.32
N HIS A 9 11.73 -25.68 23.26
CA HIS A 9 11.09 -25.24 22.04
C HIS A 9 11.09 -23.72 21.96
N VAL A 10 11.88 -23.16 21.03
CA VAL A 10 11.84 -21.75 20.65
C VAL A 10 10.69 -21.56 19.69
N GLN A 11 9.74 -20.68 20.04
CA GLN A 11 8.70 -20.25 19.11
C GLN A 11 9.27 -19.17 18.19
N PHE A 12 9.05 -19.33 16.88
CA PHE A 12 9.42 -18.35 15.88
C PHE A 12 8.15 -17.60 15.44
N ASP A 13 8.21 -16.28 15.50
CA ASP A 13 7.09 -15.43 15.14
C ASP A 13 7.23 -14.88 13.71
N TYR A 14 8.38 -15.13 13.07
CA TYR A 14 8.67 -14.66 11.72
C TYR A 14 9.35 -15.73 10.87
N GLU A 15 8.89 -15.82 9.62
CA GLU A 15 9.51 -16.61 8.56
C GLU A 15 10.17 -15.69 7.55
N ILE A 16 11.34 -16.06 7.07
CA ILE A 16 12.06 -15.34 6.03
C ILE A 16 12.05 -16.22 4.79
N SER A 17 11.57 -15.67 3.68
CA SER A 17 11.47 -16.39 2.42
C SER A 17 11.89 -15.53 1.23
N TYR A 18 12.26 -16.19 0.15
CA TYR A 18 12.52 -15.62 -1.16
C TYR A 18 11.45 -16.09 -2.13
N ILE A 19 10.98 -15.19 -2.99
CA ILE A 19 10.03 -15.52 -4.06
C ILE A 19 10.74 -15.21 -5.38
N ASP A 20 10.91 -16.23 -6.22
CA ASP A 20 11.53 -16.07 -7.52
C ASP A 20 10.59 -15.44 -8.57
N ALA A 21 11.11 -15.25 -9.79
CA ALA A 21 10.36 -14.65 -10.89
C ALA A 21 9.18 -15.53 -11.37
N GLU A 22 9.21 -16.81 -11.09
CA GLU A 22 8.15 -17.79 -11.37
C GLU A 22 7.09 -17.84 -10.26
N GLY A 23 7.32 -17.14 -9.14
CA GLY A 23 6.45 -17.10 -7.97
C GLY A 23 6.62 -18.27 -7.01
N GLU A 24 7.69 -19.06 -7.16
CA GLU A 24 8.01 -20.14 -6.22
C GLU A 24 8.68 -19.58 -4.96
N GLU A 25 8.16 -20.00 -3.81
CA GLU A 25 8.64 -19.51 -2.51
C GLU A 25 9.64 -20.49 -1.90
N THR A 26 10.82 -19.99 -1.57
CA THR A 26 11.86 -20.74 -0.87
C THR A 26 12.06 -20.21 0.55
N ALA A 27 11.88 -21.06 1.57
CA ALA A 27 12.15 -20.70 2.95
C ALA A 27 13.66 -20.51 3.20
N TRP A 28 14.04 -19.36 3.72
CA TRP A 28 15.42 -19.03 4.09
C TRP A 28 15.70 -19.30 5.57
N GLY A 29 14.69 -19.13 6.43
CA GLY A 29 14.81 -19.38 7.85
C GLY A 29 13.69 -18.72 8.65
N HIS A 30 13.89 -18.72 9.96
CA HIS A 30 12.92 -18.16 10.89
C HIS A 30 13.65 -17.29 11.92
N CYS A 31 12.98 -16.28 12.48
CA CYS A 31 13.49 -15.55 13.64
C CYS A 31 12.40 -15.36 14.70
N VAL A 32 12.85 -15.16 15.93
CA VAL A 32 11.97 -14.99 17.10
C VAL A 32 11.36 -13.61 17.13
N ALA A 33 12.15 -12.59 16.78
CA ALA A 33 11.71 -11.21 16.82
C ALA A 33 12.41 -10.35 15.78
N VAL A 34 11.80 -9.21 15.44
CA VAL A 34 12.39 -8.18 14.60
C VAL A 34 12.40 -6.87 15.38
N ALA A 35 13.61 -6.43 15.74
CA ALA A 35 13.80 -5.11 16.36
C ALA A 35 13.85 -4.05 15.27
N GLY A 36 13.09 -2.96 15.44
CA GLY A 36 12.96 -1.89 14.45
C GLY A 36 11.78 -2.04 13.49
N LEU A 37 10.98 -3.11 13.58
CA LEU A 37 9.77 -3.31 12.79
C LEU A 37 8.71 -2.24 13.09
N PHE A 38 8.50 -1.93 14.37
CA PHE A 38 7.55 -0.89 14.81
C PHE A 38 8.26 0.44 14.91
N ARG A 39 8.02 1.30 13.95
CA ARG A 39 8.55 2.68 13.93
C ARG A 39 7.61 3.59 13.18
N GLU A 40 7.67 4.89 13.48
CA GLU A 40 7.00 5.87 12.65
C GLU A 40 7.59 5.86 11.23
N PRO A 41 6.75 5.82 10.18
CA PRO A 41 7.23 6.02 8.83
C PRO A 41 7.87 7.40 8.73
N MET A 42 8.97 7.49 8.00
CA MET A 42 9.55 8.80 7.73
C MET A 42 8.57 9.61 6.87
N PRO A 43 8.36 10.90 7.20
CA PRO A 43 7.55 11.73 6.33
C PRO A 43 8.18 11.78 4.94
N PRO A 44 7.38 11.65 3.88
CA PRO A 44 7.91 11.73 2.53
C PRO A 44 8.54 13.09 2.27
N THR A 45 9.64 13.11 1.53
CA THR A 45 10.28 14.35 1.10
C THR A 45 9.43 15.01 0.03
N ARG A 46 9.01 16.26 0.27
CA ARG A 46 8.30 17.06 -0.71
C ARG A 46 9.29 17.81 -1.59
N GLU A 47 9.03 17.81 -2.87
CA GLU A 47 9.85 18.45 -3.88
C GLU A 47 9.03 19.45 -4.69
N VAL A 48 9.70 20.36 -5.34
CA VAL A 48 9.06 21.32 -6.23
C VAL A 48 9.42 20.99 -7.67
N LEU A 49 8.43 20.57 -8.44
CA LEU A 49 8.55 20.35 -9.87
C LEU A 49 7.91 21.51 -10.63
N THR A 50 8.46 21.82 -11.81
CA THR A 50 7.81 22.73 -12.75
C THR A 50 7.48 22.00 -14.03
N LEU A 51 6.20 21.83 -14.30
CA LEU A 51 5.67 21.38 -15.57
C LEU A 51 5.68 22.58 -16.51
N VAL A 52 6.46 22.52 -17.57
CA VAL A 52 6.68 23.65 -18.48
C VAL A 52 5.85 23.47 -19.75
N GLY A 53 5.11 24.50 -20.13
CA GLY A 53 4.36 24.52 -21.38
C GLY A 53 3.29 23.42 -21.46
N CYS A 54 2.47 23.29 -20.42
CA CYS A 54 1.39 22.30 -20.40
C CYS A 54 0.24 22.75 -21.31
N ALA A 55 -0.20 21.86 -22.19
CA ALA A 55 -1.45 22.01 -22.89
C ALA A 55 -2.61 21.90 -21.88
N GLN A 56 -3.54 22.87 -21.94
CA GLN A 56 -4.62 22.98 -20.95
C GLN A 56 -5.63 21.83 -21.08
N ALA A 57 -5.40 20.72 -20.37
CA ALA A 57 -6.45 19.76 -20.10
C ALA A 57 -7.18 20.14 -18.80
N ARG A 58 -8.45 19.71 -18.68
CA ARG A 58 -9.40 20.23 -17.70
C ARG A 58 -8.91 20.34 -16.23
N PRO A 59 -8.21 19.38 -15.62
CA PRO A 59 -7.87 19.53 -14.20
C PRO A 59 -6.78 20.56 -13.94
N LEU A 60 -5.81 20.70 -14.84
CA LEU A 60 -4.76 21.76 -14.72
C LEU A 60 -5.32 23.14 -14.99
N ALA A 61 -6.33 23.26 -15.86
CA ALA A 61 -7.00 24.52 -16.21
C ALA A 61 -8.04 24.98 -15.17
N ALA A 62 -8.67 24.06 -14.46
CA ALA A 62 -9.87 24.33 -13.63
C ALA A 62 -9.59 25.07 -12.31
N GLY A 63 -8.33 25.47 -12.01
CA GLY A 63 -8.00 26.18 -10.79
C GLY A 63 -7.90 25.30 -9.54
N ALA A 64 -7.95 23.99 -9.67
CA ALA A 64 -7.73 23.07 -8.56
C ALA A 64 -6.34 23.30 -7.94
N THR A 65 -6.27 23.42 -6.64
CA THR A 65 -5.01 23.58 -5.90
C THR A 65 -4.44 22.25 -5.41
N GLN A 66 -5.28 21.25 -5.20
CA GLN A 66 -4.87 19.90 -4.83
C GLN A 66 -5.21 18.97 -6.00
N LEU A 67 -4.24 18.24 -6.48
CA LEU A 67 -4.38 17.31 -7.60
C LEU A 67 -4.31 15.84 -7.13
N GLY A 68 -3.90 15.60 -5.87
CA GLY A 68 -3.85 14.25 -5.29
C GLY A 68 -2.73 13.40 -5.87
N GLU A 69 -3.10 12.22 -6.35
CA GLU A 69 -2.17 11.26 -6.95
C GLU A 69 -2.16 11.44 -8.48
N LEU A 70 -0.98 11.61 -9.04
CA LEU A 70 -0.75 11.74 -10.46
C LEU A 70 0.34 10.76 -10.91
N CYS A 71 0.30 10.41 -12.18
CA CYS A 71 1.36 9.68 -12.85
C CYS A 71 1.95 10.54 -13.97
N LEU A 72 3.25 10.77 -13.94
CA LEU A 72 3.95 11.40 -15.04
C LEU A 72 4.59 10.32 -15.91
N ILE A 73 4.11 10.21 -17.13
CA ILE A 73 4.59 9.26 -18.12
C ILE A 73 5.61 9.95 -19.01
N VAL A 74 6.83 9.41 -19.03
CA VAL A 74 7.88 9.87 -19.96
C VAL A 74 8.01 8.85 -21.07
N SER A 75 7.79 9.30 -22.29
CA SER A 75 7.83 8.46 -23.49
C SER A 75 8.81 9.02 -24.52
N ASN A 76 9.17 8.20 -25.47
CA ASN A 76 9.77 8.65 -26.73
C ASN A 76 8.70 8.58 -27.83
N ASP A 77 9.06 8.89 -29.08
CA ASP A 77 8.15 8.87 -30.24
C ASP A 77 7.51 7.48 -30.53
N VAL A 78 7.97 6.43 -29.83
CA VAL A 78 7.55 5.04 -30.10
C VAL A 78 6.71 4.46 -28.99
N ARG A 79 7.09 4.67 -27.71
CA ARG A 79 6.43 4.04 -26.56
C ARG A 79 6.71 4.77 -25.24
N PRO A 80 5.89 4.56 -24.22
CA PRO A 80 6.22 4.91 -22.84
C PRO A 80 7.47 4.16 -22.36
N LEU A 81 8.33 4.86 -21.60
CA LEU A 81 9.59 4.36 -21.08
C LEU A 81 9.69 4.42 -19.56
N GLN A 82 9.10 5.45 -18.94
CA GLN A 82 9.18 5.69 -17.51
C GLN A 82 7.84 6.15 -16.97
N TRP A 83 7.51 5.69 -15.76
CA TRP A 83 6.33 6.12 -14.99
C TRP A 83 6.81 6.66 -13.65
N TRP A 84 6.54 7.92 -13.40
CA TRP A 84 6.89 8.60 -12.16
C TRP A 84 5.62 8.82 -11.34
N GLY A 85 5.58 8.29 -10.12
CA GLY A 85 4.50 8.60 -9.19
C GLY A 85 4.68 10.01 -8.62
N LEU A 86 3.64 10.82 -8.71
CA LEU A 86 3.58 12.16 -8.14
C LEU A 86 2.41 12.19 -7.14
N THR A 87 2.70 11.93 -5.87
CA THR A 87 1.66 11.85 -4.84
C THR A 87 1.57 13.13 -4.03
N GLU A 88 0.41 13.35 -3.39
CA GLU A 88 0.13 14.57 -2.61
C GLU A 88 0.36 15.88 -3.39
N ALA A 89 0.11 15.87 -4.70
CA ALA A 89 0.41 16.97 -5.59
C ALA A 89 -0.43 18.21 -5.28
N VAL A 90 0.25 19.34 -4.98
CA VAL A 90 -0.34 20.64 -4.68
C VAL A 90 0.18 21.66 -5.68
N VAL A 91 -0.71 22.42 -6.30
CA VAL A 91 -0.34 23.49 -7.22
C VAL A 91 0.03 24.73 -6.44
N LEU A 92 1.31 25.13 -6.53
CA LEU A 92 1.82 26.35 -5.93
C LEU A 92 1.61 27.59 -6.82
N ALA A 93 1.75 27.42 -8.13
CA ALA A 93 1.58 28.52 -9.08
C ALA A 93 1.22 28.04 -10.48
N ARG A 94 0.52 28.89 -11.22
CA ARG A 94 0.28 28.77 -12.66
C ARG A 94 0.72 30.07 -13.34
N ARG A 95 1.40 29.98 -14.48
CA ARG A 95 1.86 31.13 -15.24
C ARG A 95 1.68 30.87 -16.72
N PRO A 96 1.30 31.87 -17.54
CA PRO A 96 1.36 31.73 -18.99
C PRO A 96 2.79 31.35 -19.42
N HIS A 97 2.91 30.42 -20.34
CA HIS A 97 4.22 30.03 -20.87
C HIS A 97 4.82 31.16 -21.68
N ALA A 98 6.13 31.41 -21.51
CA ALA A 98 6.81 32.60 -22.06
C ALA A 98 6.80 32.68 -23.59
N LEU A 99 6.84 31.52 -24.27
CA LEU A 99 6.91 31.46 -25.74
C LEU A 99 5.55 31.22 -26.40
N ASP A 100 4.56 30.70 -25.68
CA ASP A 100 3.21 30.43 -26.16
C ASP A 100 2.19 30.68 -25.05
N PRO A 101 1.44 31.79 -25.10
CA PRO A 101 0.45 32.12 -24.08
C PRO A 101 -0.76 31.16 -23.99
N GLU A 102 -0.94 30.27 -24.96
CA GLU A 102 -1.97 29.23 -24.91
C GLU A 102 -1.55 28.06 -24.01
N LEU A 103 -0.25 27.95 -23.71
CA LEU A 103 0.32 26.98 -22.80
C LEU A 103 0.49 27.59 -21.38
N VAL A 104 0.56 26.71 -20.38
CA VAL A 104 0.70 27.12 -18.97
C VAL A 104 1.89 26.40 -18.34
N ASP A 105 2.72 27.14 -17.60
CA ASP A 105 3.68 26.56 -16.68
C ASP A 105 3.02 26.36 -15.33
N VAL A 106 3.12 25.14 -14.78
CA VAL A 106 2.53 24.77 -13.50
C VAL A 106 3.63 24.36 -12.52
N VAL A 107 3.69 25.05 -11.37
CA VAL A 107 4.61 24.70 -10.29
C VAL A 107 3.87 23.84 -9.28
N LEU A 108 4.39 22.64 -9.03
CA LEU A 108 3.82 21.66 -8.10
C LEU A 108 4.76 21.47 -6.90
N GLU A 109 4.18 21.39 -5.71
CA GLU A 109 4.80 20.71 -4.56
C GLU A 109 4.26 19.29 -4.52
N VAL A 110 5.13 18.29 -4.44
CA VAL A 110 4.77 16.91 -4.69
C VAL A 110 5.75 15.95 -4.00
N VAL A 111 5.29 14.76 -3.65
CA VAL A 111 6.16 13.64 -3.31
C VAL A 111 6.43 12.85 -4.58
N VAL A 112 7.69 12.71 -4.95
CA VAL A 112 8.10 12.01 -6.18
C VAL A 112 8.59 10.62 -5.84
N SER A 113 8.02 9.62 -6.48
CA SER A 113 8.58 8.26 -6.54
C SER A 113 9.22 8.03 -7.91
N GLY A 114 10.39 7.41 -7.90
CA GLY A 114 11.17 7.17 -9.11
C GLY A 114 10.49 6.22 -10.09
N PRO A 115 11.04 6.09 -11.31
CA PRO A 115 10.46 5.21 -12.30
C PRO A 115 10.66 3.75 -11.92
N ASP A 116 9.60 2.96 -12.06
CA ASP A 116 9.62 1.51 -11.81
C ASP A 116 10.68 0.76 -12.62
N SER A 117 11.13 1.35 -13.75
CA SER A 117 12.12 0.77 -14.65
C SER A 117 13.58 0.89 -14.18
N GLY A 118 13.86 1.59 -13.07
CA GLY A 118 15.21 1.89 -12.62
C GLY A 118 16.03 2.78 -13.56
N GLN A 119 15.42 3.29 -14.64
CA GLN A 119 16.07 4.20 -15.60
C GLN A 119 15.87 5.64 -15.15
N HIS A 120 16.94 6.27 -14.70
CA HIS A 120 16.94 7.66 -14.24
C HIS A 120 17.46 8.67 -15.27
N GLU A 121 17.72 8.22 -16.50
CA GLU A 121 18.21 9.11 -17.57
C GLU A 121 17.07 9.57 -18.47
N LEU A 122 17.14 10.83 -18.89
CA LEU A 122 16.20 11.42 -19.83
C LEU A 122 16.35 10.74 -21.19
N PRO A 123 15.28 10.19 -21.79
CA PRO A 123 15.36 9.60 -23.12
C PRO A 123 15.58 10.64 -24.20
N ASP A 124 16.06 10.21 -25.37
CA ASP A 124 16.13 11.06 -26.55
C ASP A 124 14.71 11.48 -26.98
N SER A 125 14.53 12.78 -27.30
CA SER A 125 13.23 13.35 -27.71
C SER A 125 12.08 13.01 -26.73
N PRO A 126 12.17 13.39 -25.45
CA PRO A 126 11.19 13.02 -24.44
C PRO A 126 9.85 13.70 -24.68
N GLN A 127 8.79 12.96 -24.47
CA GLN A 127 7.42 13.46 -24.38
C GLN A 127 6.92 13.22 -22.95
N PHE A 128 6.23 14.22 -22.38
CA PHE A 128 5.74 14.18 -21.02
C PHE A 128 4.22 14.22 -21.03
N GLU A 129 3.60 13.20 -20.52
CA GLU A 129 2.16 13.12 -20.33
C GLU A 129 1.86 13.02 -18.84
N LEU A 130 0.97 13.89 -18.36
CA LEU A 130 0.48 13.84 -17.01
C LEU A 130 -0.86 13.14 -16.99
N ASP A 131 -0.96 12.11 -16.21
CA ASP A 131 -2.15 11.28 -16.05
C ASP A 131 -2.67 11.39 -14.61
N GLY A 132 -3.98 11.47 -14.44
CA GLY A 132 -4.62 11.31 -13.15
C GLY A 132 -4.50 9.86 -12.73
N GLY A 133 -3.98 9.62 -11.54
CA GLY A 133 -3.62 8.29 -11.04
C GLY A 133 -4.56 7.15 -11.44
N TRP A 134 -3.98 5.99 -11.60
CA TRP A 134 -4.68 4.75 -11.92
C TRP A 134 -5.87 4.50 -10.96
N PRO A 135 -7.05 3.94 -11.34
CA PRO A 135 -7.28 2.98 -12.43
C PRO A 135 -7.99 3.54 -13.67
N GLU A 136 -8.54 4.71 -13.63
CA GLU A 136 -9.15 5.35 -14.79
C GLU A 136 -8.17 6.43 -15.25
N SER A 137 -7.21 6.01 -16.09
CA SER A 137 -6.25 6.88 -16.73
C SER A 137 -6.97 8.03 -17.43
N VAL A 138 -7.03 9.17 -16.77
CA VAL A 138 -7.57 10.40 -17.32
C VAL A 138 -6.40 11.31 -17.62
N SER A 139 -6.12 11.55 -18.89
CA SER A 139 -5.03 12.44 -19.28
C SER A 139 -5.29 13.86 -18.77
N TYR A 140 -4.38 14.34 -17.94
CA TYR A 140 -4.33 15.72 -17.47
C TYR A 140 -3.66 16.66 -18.49
N GLY A 141 -3.06 16.07 -19.52
CA GLY A 141 -2.44 16.78 -20.65
C GLY A 141 -0.97 16.45 -20.82
N THR A 142 -0.36 17.11 -21.77
CA THR A 142 1.05 16.97 -22.11
C THR A 142 1.81 18.23 -21.74
N CYS A 143 3.11 18.09 -21.42
CA CYS A 143 4.01 19.19 -21.15
C CYS A 143 5.20 19.16 -22.10
N LEU A 144 5.79 20.31 -22.39
CA LEU A 144 7.00 20.40 -23.21
C LEU A 144 8.24 19.88 -22.47
N SER A 145 8.31 20.13 -21.15
CA SER A 145 9.37 19.61 -20.28
C SER A 145 8.94 19.63 -18.82
N VAL A 146 9.71 18.92 -17.97
CA VAL A 146 9.53 18.93 -16.52
C VAL A 146 10.86 19.22 -15.85
N ASN A 147 10.93 20.34 -15.14
CA ASN A 147 12.13 20.76 -14.39
C ASN A 147 12.06 20.16 -12.97
N GLY A 148 13.19 19.70 -12.46
CA GLY A 148 13.33 19.09 -11.14
C GLY A 148 13.18 17.56 -11.14
N LEU A 149 12.63 16.95 -12.21
CA LEU A 149 12.33 15.52 -12.26
C LEU A 149 13.58 14.62 -12.16
N TYR A 150 14.65 15.00 -12.84
CA TYR A 150 15.91 14.26 -12.93
C TYR A 150 17.01 14.82 -12.01
N GLU A 151 16.65 15.66 -11.06
CA GLU A 151 17.62 16.15 -10.07
C GLU A 151 18.03 15.00 -9.14
N GLU A 152 19.31 15.00 -8.74
CA GLU A 152 19.83 14.01 -7.79
C GLU A 152 19.16 14.20 -6.43
N ARG A 153 18.57 13.14 -5.92
CA ARG A 153 17.91 13.11 -4.62
C ARG A 153 18.84 12.53 -3.58
N PRO A 154 18.88 13.11 -2.37
CA PRO A 154 19.61 12.48 -1.29
C PRO A 154 18.98 11.13 -0.97
N GLU A 155 19.82 10.11 -0.87
CA GLU A 155 19.35 8.80 -0.42
C GLU A 155 18.71 8.93 0.97
N PRO A 156 17.55 8.29 1.19
CA PRO A 156 16.94 8.28 2.51
C PRO A 156 17.91 7.65 3.51
N PRO A 157 17.93 8.13 4.77
CA PRO A 157 18.83 7.57 5.78
C PRO A 157 18.51 6.09 6.00
N GLU A 158 19.55 5.26 5.99
CA GLU A 158 19.42 3.85 6.35
C GLU A 158 18.88 3.71 7.77
N ILE A 159 17.83 2.94 7.94
CA ILE A 159 17.26 2.65 9.26
C ILE A 159 17.35 1.15 9.48
N PRO A 160 18.37 0.70 10.21
CA PRO A 160 18.65 -0.72 10.37
C PRO A 160 17.53 -1.43 11.14
N ILE A 161 17.29 -2.68 10.78
CA ILE A 161 16.52 -3.62 11.60
C ILE A 161 17.42 -4.75 12.08
N THR A 162 17.00 -5.41 13.14
CA THR A 162 17.70 -6.61 13.62
C THR A 162 16.74 -7.78 13.67
N LEU A 163 17.06 -8.81 12.91
CA LEU A 163 16.43 -10.10 13.03
C LEU A 163 17.04 -10.81 14.24
N VAL A 164 16.23 -11.04 15.26
CA VAL A 164 16.70 -11.54 16.57
C VAL A 164 16.37 -13.02 16.70
N GLY A 165 17.36 -13.82 17.10
CA GLY A 165 17.17 -15.25 17.32
C GLY A 165 16.86 -16.02 16.05
N CYS A 166 17.61 -15.77 15.00
CA CYS A 166 17.42 -16.46 13.71
C CYS A 166 17.93 -17.92 13.79
N ARG A 167 17.12 -18.81 13.21
CA ARG A 167 17.52 -20.16 12.83
C ARG A 167 17.67 -20.18 11.29
N PRO A 168 18.90 -20.00 10.78
CA PRO A 168 19.10 -19.92 9.34
C PRO A 168 18.91 -21.28 8.67
N GLY A 169 18.22 -21.27 7.53
CA GLY A 169 18.21 -22.37 6.57
C GLY A 169 19.46 -22.34 5.69
N VAL A 170 19.59 -23.34 4.81
CA VAL A 170 20.75 -23.45 3.89
C VAL A 170 20.90 -22.21 2.99
N PRO A 171 19.84 -21.66 2.36
CA PRO A 171 19.97 -20.46 1.53
C PRO A 171 20.48 -19.25 2.31
N MET A 172 19.95 -19.03 3.52
CA MET A 172 20.39 -17.92 4.38
C MET A 172 21.85 -18.04 4.77
N LEU A 173 22.32 -19.25 5.11
CA LEU A 173 23.74 -19.50 5.43
C LEU A 173 24.66 -19.17 4.26
N SER A 174 24.24 -19.51 3.03
CA SER A 174 24.97 -19.18 1.81
C SER A 174 25.05 -17.67 1.62
N ALA A 175 23.93 -16.99 1.68
CA ALA A 175 23.85 -15.53 1.52
C ALA A 175 24.63 -14.74 2.59
N LEU A 176 24.75 -15.28 3.81
CA LEU A 176 25.62 -14.69 4.85
C LEU A 176 27.11 -14.73 4.49
N THR A 177 27.51 -15.63 3.61
CA THR A 177 28.92 -15.79 3.17
C THR A 177 29.20 -15.12 1.84
N GLU A 178 28.26 -15.09 0.95
CA GLU A 178 28.39 -14.61 -0.44
C GLU A 178 28.07 -13.12 -0.60
N GLY A 179 27.29 -12.55 0.34
CA GLY A 179 27.05 -11.11 0.41
C GLY A 179 26.15 -10.54 -0.73
N GLU A 180 25.40 -11.40 -1.42
CA GLU A 180 24.45 -10.95 -2.44
C GLU A 180 23.24 -10.29 -1.80
N ALA A 181 22.83 -9.17 -2.41
CA ALA A 181 21.63 -8.44 -2.02
C ALA A 181 20.41 -9.07 -2.69
N GLU A 182 19.52 -9.62 -1.89
CA GLU A 182 18.27 -10.22 -2.34
C GLU A 182 17.07 -9.47 -1.75
N HIS A 183 16.01 -9.40 -2.51
CA HIS A 183 14.74 -8.88 -2.03
C HIS A 183 13.95 -10.03 -1.37
N LEU A 184 13.82 -9.97 -0.07
CA LEU A 184 13.22 -11.03 0.73
C LEU A 184 11.89 -10.64 1.32
N MET A 185 11.17 -11.65 1.77
CA MET A 185 9.90 -11.48 2.46
C MET A 185 10.04 -11.90 3.92
N LEU A 186 9.50 -11.05 4.79
CA LEU A 186 9.31 -11.30 6.21
C LEU A 186 7.85 -11.67 6.42
N GLY A 187 7.56 -12.96 6.50
CA GLY A 187 6.26 -13.49 6.89
C GLY A 187 6.07 -13.36 8.39
N VAL A 188 5.01 -12.69 8.81
CA VAL A 188 4.64 -12.58 10.23
C VAL A 188 3.69 -13.71 10.57
N LEU A 189 4.01 -14.48 11.59
CA LEU A 189 3.23 -15.64 11.99
C LEU A 189 2.37 -15.31 13.20
N ASP A 190 1.16 -15.88 13.25
CA ASP A 190 0.33 -15.87 14.46
C ASP A 190 0.82 -16.90 15.49
N ARG A 191 0.19 -16.91 16.66
CA ARG A 191 0.53 -17.85 17.74
C ARG A 191 0.41 -19.33 17.34
N GLN A 192 -0.34 -19.63 16.28
CA GLN A 192 -0.49 -20.96 15.72
C GLN A 192 0.50 -21.26 14.59
N GLY A 193 1.39 -20.33 14.27
CA GLY A 193 2.36 -20.44 13.19
C GLY A 193 1.76 -20.22 11.79
N ARG A 194 0.62 -19.55 11.68
CA ARG A 194 0.01 -19.20 10.39
C ARG A 194 0.41 -17.80 9.97
N SER A 195 0.63 -17.58 8.69
CA SER A 195 0.96 -16.24 8.17
C SER A 195 -0.19 -15.26 8.45
N MET A 196 0.14 -14.13 9.09
CA MET A 196 -0.75 -13.00 9.34
C MET A 196 -0.56 -11.90 8.29
N ALA A 197 0.68 -11.56 8.03
CA ALA A 197 1.05 -10.49 7.13
C ALA A 197 2.47 -10.71 6.62
N ASP A 198 2.79 -10.00 5.57
CA ASP A 198 4.10 -10.03 4.94
C ASP A 198 4.66 -8.62 4.81
N ARG A 199 5.99 -8.51 4.88
CA ARG A 199 6.76 -7.31 4.62
C ARG A 199 7.90 -7.65 3.70
N SER A 200 8.23 -6.77 2.79
CA SER A 200 9.44 -6.90 1.98
C SER A 200 10.60 -6.12 2.58
N PHE A 201 11.80 -6.59 2.32
CA PHE A 201 13.04 -5.95 2.74
C PHE A 201 14.21 -6.41 1.87
N TYR A 202 15.28 -5.58 1.83
CA TYR A 202 16.52 -5.97 1.15
C TYR A 202 17.47 -6.66 2.10
N TRP A 203 18.12 -7.73 1.63
CA TRP A 203 19.09 -8.50 2.39
C TRP A 203 20.48 -7.86 2.31
N HIS A 204 20.68 -6.75 3.03
CA HIS A 204 21.97 -6.11 3.17
C HIS A 204 22.50 -6.30 4.59
N VAL A 205 23.32 -7.33 4.78
CA VAL A 205 23.83 -7.71 6.10
C VAL A 205 24.96 -6.79 6.53
N ARG A 206 24.78 -6.05 7.63
CA ARG A 206 25.82 -5.26 8.29
C ARG A 206 26.66 -6.08 9.25
N GLN A 207 25.98 -6.92 10.03
CA GLN A 207 26.61 -7.66 11.11
C GLN A 207 25.80 -8.91 11.45
N THR A 208 26.52 -9.97 11.80
CA THR A 208 25.97 -11.16 12.43
C THR A 208 26.67 -11.38 13.78
N ARG A 209 25.92 -11.89 14.76
CA ARG A 209 26.46 -12.23 16.08
C ARG A 209 25.66 -13.38 16.70
N PRO A 210 26.25 -14.14 17.67
CA PRO A 210 25.48 -15.07 18.48
C PRO A 210 24.27 -14.35 19.10
N SER A 211 23.12 -15.01 19.07
CA SER A 211 21.90 -14.39 19.61
C SER A 211 21.96 -14.27 21.13
N VAL A 212 21.39 -13.18 21.62
CA VAL A 212 21.16 -12.97 23.06
C VAL A 212 20.22 -14.03 23.66
N LEU A 213 19.46 -14.74 22.82
CA LEU A 213 18.58 -15.84 23.23
C LEU A 213 19.34 -17.16 23.44
N GLY A 214 20.61 -17.22 23.10
CA GLY A 214 21.47 -18.39 23.30
C GLY A 214 21.24 -19.51 22.27
N GLY A 215 21.81 -20.69 22.55
CA GLY A 215 21.76 -21.84 21.65
C GLY A 215 22.57 -21.63 20.37
N ALA A 216 22.12 -22.21 19.28
CA ALA A 216 22.70 -22.04 17.95
C ALA A 216 22.03 -20.92 17.15
N LEU A 217 21.33 -20.00 17.82
CA LEU A 217 20.64 -18.87 17.20
C LEU A 217 21.61 -17.72 16.93
N VAL A 218 21.33 -16.96 15.86
CA VAL A 218 22.10 -15.77 15.48
C VAL A 218 21.20 -14.53 15.42
N ASP A 219 21.75 -13.38 15.76
CA ASP A 219 21.14 -12.08 15.45
C ASP A 219 21.79 -11.52 14.20
N ILE A 220 20.97 -11.03 13.28
CA ILE A 220 21.40 -10.49 11.98
C ILE A 220 20.96 -9.03 11.92
N VAL A 221 21.91 -8.11 11.80
CA VAL A 221 21.65 -6.69 11.62
C VAL A 221 21.69 -6.39 10.13
N LEU A 222 20.58 -5.86 9.60
CA LEU A 222 20.45 -5.42 8.23
C LEU A 222 20.60 -3.90 8.16
N SER A 223 21.16 -3.38 7.06
CA SER A 223 21.33 -1.94 6.82
C SER A 223 19.99 -1.26 6.66
N ASP A 224 19.14 -1.88 5.85
CA ASP A 224 17.84 -1.34 5.47
C ASP A 224 16.75 -1.93 6.36
N GLY A 225 15.70 -1.13 6.54
CA GLY A 225 14.49 -1.58 7.20
C GLY A 225 13.61 -2.42 6.29
N VAL A 226 12.43 -2.73 6.79
CA VAL A 226 11.34 -3.19 5.95
C VAL A 226 10.80 -2.03 5.12
N ASP A 227 10.36 -2.30 3.90
CA ASP A 227 9.85 -1.29 2.95
C ASP A 227 8.67 -0.50 3.55
N GLU A 228 7.79 -1.21 4.23
CA GLU A 228 6.66 -0.61 4.95
C GLU A 228 6.78 -0.87 6.46
N PRO A 229 7.39 0.02 7.24
CA PRO A 229 7.43 -0.13 8.69
C PRO A 229 6.04 -0.07 9.30
N VAL A 230 5.86 -0.77 10.41
CA VAL A 230 4.59 -0.77 11.14
C VAL A 230 4.54 0.42 12.08
N PRO A 231 3.59 1.37 11.93
CA PRO A 231 3.45 2.48 12.87
C PRO A 231 3.23 1.96 14.30
N PRO A 232 3.85 2.54 15.33
CA PRO A 232 3.64 2.12 16.73
C PRO A 232 2.18 2.15 17.16
N ALA A 233 1.38 3.06 16.59
CA ALA A 233 -0.06 3.16 16.83
C ALA A 233 -0.84 1.90 16.38
N ALA A 234 -0.30 1.12 15.45
CA ALA A 234 -0.91 -0.13 14.99
C ALA A 234 -0.60 -1.34 15.89
N ARG A 235 0.29 -1.19 16.88
CA ARG A 235 0.77 -2.31 17.71
C ARG A 235 -0.37 -3.12 18.35
N GLN A 236 -1.40 -2.46 18.86
CA GLN A 236 -2.52 -3.15 19.51
C GLN A 236 -3.28 -4.06 18.53
N ALA A 237 -3.47 -3.62 17.27
CA ALA A 237 -4.11 -4.46 16.24
C ALA A 237 -3.26 -5.70 15.93
N TRP A 238 -1.92 -5.55 15.91
CA TRP A 238 -0.99 -6.65 15.73
C TRP A 238 -1.04 -7.66 16.88
N GLU A 239 -1.00 -7.20 18.12
CA GLU A 239 -1.03 -8.04 19.31
C GLU A 239 -2.37 -8.80 19.43
N ASP A 240 -3.48 -8.14 19.16
CA ASP A 240 -4.80 -8.76 19.18
C ASP A 240 -4.95 -9.83 18.08
N TRP A 241 -4.43 -9.56 16.88
CA TRP A 241 -4.46 -10.54 15.79
C TRP A 241 -3.52 -11.72 16.06
N TYR A 242 -2.32 -11.47 16.57
CA TYR A 242 -1.38 -12.51 16.97
C TYR A 242 -1.98 -13.48 17.98
N GLU A 243 -2.66 -12.97 19.00
CA GLU A 243 -3.25 -13.79 20.08
C GLU A 243 -4.52 -14.53 19.67
N ARG A 244 -5.37 -13.87 18.90
CA ARG A 244 -6.74 -14.36 18.61
C ARG A 244 -6.89 -14.92 17.21
N SER A 245 -5.94 -14.65 16.34
CA SER A 245 -6.06 -14.94 14.92
C SER A 245 -7.29 -14.26 14.31
N MET A 246 -8.12 -14.99 13.57
CA MET A 246 -9.29 -14.41 12.92
C MET A 246 -10.33 -13.92 13.95
N PRO A 247 -10.86 -12.70 13.83
CA PRO A 247 -11.87 -12.18 14.74
C PRO A 247 -13.18 -12.96 14.62
N SER A 248 -13.90 -13.11 15.73
CA SER A 248 -15.19 -13.77 15.79
C SER A 248 -16.38 -12.80 15.89
N THR A 249 -16.11 -11.52 16.04
CA THR A 249 -17.12 -10.47 16.18
C THR A 249 -16.86 -9.34 15.20
N VAL A 250 -17.94 -8.81 14.63
CA VAL A 250 -17.88 -7.65 13.73
C VAL A 250 -17.46 -6.37 14.48
N ASN A 251 -16.93 -5.41 13.75
CA ASN A 251 -16.53 -4.09 14.25
C ASN A 251 -15.37 -4.12 15.27
N THR A 252 -14.62 -5.22 15.39
CA THR A 252 -13.44 -5.27 16.27
C THR A 252 -12.40 -4.21 15.84
N TRP A 253 -12.22 -4.01 14.54
CA TRP A 253 -11.33 -3.01 13.94
C TRP A 253 -11.66 -1.57 14.37
N ALA A 254 -12.91 -1.30 14.73
CA ALA A 254 -13.36 0.05 15.11
C ALA A 254 -12.65 0.61 16.35
N GLY A 255 -12.14 -0.26 17.22
CA GLY A 255 -11.38 0.11 18.42
C GLY A 255 -9.95 0.60 18.12
N TYR A 256 -9.44 0.43 16.90
CA TYR A 256 -8.06 0.81 16.56
C TYR A 256 -8.00 2.19 15.89
N PRO A 257 -6.85 2.90 15.97
CA PRO A 257 -6.60 4.11 15.22
C PRO A 257 -6.48 3.79 13.71
N PRO A 258 -6.45 4.80 12.82
CA PRO A 258 -6.37 4.60 11.37
C PRO A 258 -5.23 3.67 10.93
N GLU A 259 -4.05 3.79 11.54
CA GLU A 259 -2.88 2.94 11.27
C GLU A 259 -3.16 1.47 11.62
N GLY A 260 -3.83 1.25 12.75
CA GLY A 260 -4.26 -0.09 13.17
C GLY A 260 -5.29 -0.71 12.23
N ARG A 261 -6.21 0.10 11.68
CA ARG A 261 -7.19 -0.34 10.68
C ARG A 261 -6.54 -0.69 9.34
N LYS A 262 -5.52 0.08 8.92
CA LYS A 262 -4.72 -0.26 7.73
C LYS A 262 -4.02 -1.60 7.88
N GLU A 263 -3.42 -1.86 9.05
CA GLU A 263 -2.79 -3.15 9.33
C GLU A 263 -3.83 -4.29 9.43
N TRP A 264 -4.99 -4.03 10.05
CA TRP A 264 -6.10 -4.97 10.07
C TRP A 264 -6.49 -5.45 8.68
N LEU A 265 -6.57 -4.55 7.72
CA LEU A 265 -6.87 -4.91 6.32
C LEU A 265 -5.79 -5.79 5.69
N LYS A 266 -4.52 -5.60 6.06
CA LYS A 266 -3.43 -6.49 5.61
C LYS A 266 -3.56 -7.89 6.19
N PHE A 267 -3.94 -8.01 7.45
CA PHE A 267 -4.16 -9.31 8.11
C PHE A 267 -5.39 -10.04 7.56
N SER A 268 -6.44 -9.29 7.24
CA SER A 268 -7.70 -9.82 6.71
C SER A 268 -7.57 -10.28 5.25
N ALA A 269 -6.59 -9.75 4.52
CA ALA A 269 -6.40 -10.10 3.12
C ALA A 269 -6.14 -11.60 2.95
N PRO A 270 -6.74 -12.26 1.94
CA PRO A 270 -6.39 -13.64 1.64
C PRO A 270 -4.90 -13.72 1.32
N GLY A 271 -4.26 -14.79 1.76
CA GLY A 271 -2.81 -14.99 1.62
C GLY A 271 -2.30 -14.76 0.20
N ARG A 272 -0.99 -14.55 0.06
CA ARG A 272 -0.32 -14.15 -1.18
C ARG A 272 -0.70 -15.02 -2.39
N PHE A 273 -0.73 -14.38 -3.56
CA PHE A 273 -0.55 -15.08 -4.82
C PHE A 273 0.82 -15.84 -4.79
N PRO A 274 0.92 -17.14 -5.17
CA PRO A 274 -0.10 -17.92 -5.89
C PRO A 274 -1.01 -18.78 -4.99
N ARG A 275 -0.96 -18.66 -3.66
CA ARG A 275 -1.76 -19.49 -2.73
C ARG A 275 -3.26 -19.17 -2.75
N TRP A 276 -3.61 -17.99 -3.25
CA TRP A 276 -5.00 -17.61 -3.42
C TRP A 276 -5.67 -18.49 -4.50
N LYS A 277 -6.89 -18.98 -4.18
CA LYS A 277 -7.71 -19.71 -5.13
C LYS A 277 -9.03 -18.97 -5.30
N PRO A 278 -9.51 -18.81 -6.55
CA PRO A 278 -10.83 -18.24 -6.78
C PRO A 278 -11.91 -18.97 -5.98
N GLU A 279 -12.79 -18.19 -5.34
CA GLU A 279 -13.98 -18.69 -4.68
C GLU A 279 -15.15 -18.63 -5.67
N GLU A 280 -16.10 -19.55 -5.52
CA GLU A 280 -17.36 -19.50 -6.27
C GLU A 280 -18.21 -18.34 -5.74
N ASP A 281 -18.62 -17.44 -6.65
CA ASP A 281 -19.35 -16.23 -6.28
C ASP A 281 -20.85 -16.50 -6.06
N GLU A 282 -21.35 -16.15 -4.89
CA GLU A 282 -22.77 -16.08 -4.60
C GLU A 282 -23.37 -14.77 -5.11
N LYS A 283 -24.46 -14.86 -5.90
CA LYS A 283 -25.12 -13.71 -6.53
C LYS A 283 -26.50 -13.45 -5.92
N GLY A 284 -26.96 -12.18 -6.00
CA GLY A 284 -28.31 -11.79 -5.57
C GLY A 284 -28.45 -11.62 -4.06
N GLY A 285 -27.36 -11.71 -3.28
CA GLY A 285 -27.36 -11.54 -1.84
C GLY A 285 -27.78 -10.12 -1.41
N THR A 286 -28.23 -10.01 -0.16
CA THR A 286 -28.45 -8.71 0.52
C THR A 286 -27.54 -8.65 1.73
N TYR A 287 -26.68 -7.67 1.76
CA TYR A 287 -25.67 -7.46 2.78
C TYR A 287 -25.94 -6.18 3.56
N HIS A 288 -25.51 -6.13 4.81
CA HIS A 288 -25.75 -5.01 5.70
C HIS A 288 -24.42 -4.44 6.20
N LEU A 289 -24.11 -3.20 5.82
CA LEU A 289 -22.95 -2.47 6.27
C LEU A 289 -23.31 -1.59 7.46
N ASP A 290 -22.55 -1.68 8.53
CA ASP A 290 -22.64 -0.83 9.72
C ASP A 290 -21.71 0.38 9.58
N GLY A 291 -22.26 1.53 9.21
CA GLY A 291 -21.49 2.76 8.99
C GLY A 291 -21.13 3.53 10.25
N ARG A 292 -21.63 3.16 11.44
CA ARG A 292 -21.48 3.91 12.70
C ARG A 292 -20.03 4.18 13.09
N TYR A 293 -19.13 3.28 12.74
CA TYR A 293 -17.73 3.32 13.16
C TYR A 293 -16.77 3.75 12.04
N VAL A 294 -17.30 4.02 10.87
CA VAL A 294 -16.48 4.43 9.71
C VAL A 294 -16.12 5.90 9.82
N THR A 295 -14.86 6.16 10.16
CA THR A 295 -14.33 7.53 10.37
C THR A 295 -13.15 7.86 9.44
N ASP A 296 -12.69 6.89 8.66
CA ASP A 296 -11.61 7.01 7.68
C ASP A 296 -11.77 5.95 6.58
N GLU A 297 -10.96 6.04 5.53
CA GLU A 297 -11.00 5.16 4.37
C GLU A 297 -10.72 3.70 4.74
N ALA A 298 -9.73 3.44 5.60
CA ALA A 298 -9.43 2.08 6.06
C ALA A 298 -10.64 1.48 6.82
N GLY A 299 -11.30 2.29 7.66
CA GLY A 299 -12.54 1.89 8.34
C GLY A 299 -13.68 1.56 7.36
N LEU A 300 -13.79 2.29 6.24
CA LEU A 300 -14.78 1.97 5.21
C LEU A 300 -14.51 0.60 4.59
N HIS A 301 -13.27 0.31 4.23
CA HIS A 301 -12.89 -0.99 3.67
C HIS A 301 -13.06 -2.13 4.67
N CYS A 302 -12.76 -1.91 5.96
CA CYS A 302 -13.05 -2.88 7.01
C CYS A 302 -14.56 -3.18 7.11
N ALA A 303 -15.39 -2.13 7.12
CA ALA A 303 -16.85 -2.29 7.21
C ALA A 303 -17.44 -3.00 5.99
N VAL A 304 -16.96 -2.68 4.78
CA VAL A 304 -17.37 -3.37 3.54
C VAL A 304 -16.96 -4.84 3.57
N GLY A 305 -15.72 -5.12 3.94
CA GLY A 305 -15.21 -6.50 4.06
C GLY A 305 -16.06 -7.34 5.03
N GLU A 306 -16.35 -6.81 6.21
CA GLU A 306 -17.18 -7.50 7.19
C GLU A 306 -18.66 -7.64 6.77
N ALA A 307 -19.20 -6.63 6.07
CA ALA A 307 -20.56 -6.72 5.55
C ALA A 307 -20.73 -7.86 4.54
N LEU A 308 -19.72 -8.09 3.70
CA LEU A 308 -19.78 -9.07 2.62
C LEU A 308 -19.27 -10.46 3.02
N LYS A 309 -18.29 -10.54 3.92
CA LYS A 309 -17.57 -11.78 4.25
C LYS A 309 -17.66 -12.18 5.73
N GLY A 310 -18.35 -11.40 6.58
CA GLY A 310 -18.45 -11.66 8.03
C GLY A 310 -17.26 -11.09 8.84
N PRO A 311 -17.15 -11.42 10.14
CA PRO A 311 -16.15 -10.87 11.03
C PRO A 311 -14.74 -11.05 10.50
N GLY A 312 -13.95 -9.94 10.45
CA GLY A 312 -12.60 -9.94 9.87
C GLY A 312 -12.56 -10.18 8.37
N GLY A 313 -13.70 -10.14 7.69
CA GLY A 313 -13.76 -10.32 6.25
C GLY A 313 -13.05 -9.22 5.48
N TYR A 314 -12.59 -9.56 4.28
CA TYR A 314 -11.86 -8.67 3.38
C TYR A 314 -12.54 -8.57 2.02
N PHE A 315 -12.68 -7.34 1.53
CA PHE A 315 -13.20 -7.06 0.18
C PHE A 315 -12.48 -5.84 -0.44
N GLY A 316 -11.15 -5.91 -0.48
CA GLY A 316 -10.28 -4.81 -0.91
C GLY A 316 -9.92 -3.84 0.24
N ARG A 317 -8.73 -3.25 0.18
CA ARG A 317 -8.19 -2.31 1.18
C ARG A 317 -7.99 -0.90 0.63
N ASP A 318 -8.13 -0.75 -0.67
CA ASP A 318 -7.95 0.46 -1.44
C ASP A 318 -8.84 0.39 -2.69
N TRP A 319 -8.88 1.47 -3.45
CA TRP A 319 -9.69 1.57 -4.65
C TRP A 319 -9.43 0.44 -5.66
N TYR A 320 -8.15 0.06 -5.84
CA TYR A 320 -7.75 -0.98 -6.82
C TYR A 320 -8.22 -2.36 -6.44
N SER A 321 -7.83 -2.77 -5.25
CA SER A 321 -8.21 -4.08 -4.74
C SER A 321 -9.72 -4.18 -4.61
N PHE A 322 -10.40 -3.11 -4.21
CA PHE A 322 -11.85 -3.08 -4.15
C PHE A 322 -12.51 -3.31 -5.52
N LYS A 323 -12.01 -2.61 -6.57
CA LYS A 323 -12.48 -2.82 -7.95
C LYS A 323 -12.22 -4.26 -8.41
N ALA A 324 -11.01 -4.79 -8.17
CA ALA A 324 -10.67 -6.16 -8.53
C ALA A 324 -11.61 -7.19 -7.85
N TYR A 325 -12.00 -6.94 -6.61
CA TYR A 325 -12.95 -7.81 -5.90
C TYR A 325 -14.37 -7.75 -6.49
N LEU A 326 -14.79 -6.60 -7.02
CA LEU A 326 -16.06 -6.49 -7.76
C LEU A 326 -16.06 -7.25 -9.10
N GLU A 327 -14.88 -7.50 -9.69
CA GLU A 327 -14.73 -8.31 -10.90
C GLU A 327 -15.09 -9.78 -10.68
N GLY A 328 -15.02 -10.25 -9.42
CA GLY A 328 -15.46 -11.60 -9.02
C GLY A 328 -14.33 -12.56 -8.67
N GLY A 329 -14.70 -13.76 -8.26
CA GLY A 329 -13.76 -14.81 -7.84
C GLY A 329 -13.42 -14.76 -6.35
N TYR A 330 -14.14 -13.95 -5.57
CA TYR A 330 -13.89 -13.75 -4.14
C TYR A 330 -15.11 -14.10 -3.26
N GLY A 331 -16.01 -14.95 -3.76
CA GLY A 331 -17.15 -15.49 -3.04
C GLY A 331 -18.39 -14.59 -2.98
N VAL A 332 -18.30 -13.36 -3.50
CA VAL A 332 -19.44 -12.44 -3.63
C VAL A 332 -19.47 -11.90 -5.04
N GLY A 333 -20.50 -12.26 -5.79
CA GLY A 333 -20.65 -11.89 -7.20
C GLY A 333 -21.83 -10.97 -7.45
N LEU A 334 -21.72 -10.22 -8.53
CA LEU A 334 -22.73 -9.28 -9.01
C LEU A 334 -23.92 -10.02 -9.69
N PRO A 335 -25.15 -9.48 -9.59
CA PRO A 335 -25.55 -8.34 -8.78
C PRO A 335 -25.79 -8.70 -7.31
N PHE A 336 -25.67 -7.72 -6.40
CA PHE A 336 -26.10 -7.86 -5.01
C PHE A 336 -26.66 -6.53 -4.47
N THR A 337 -27.26 -6.56 -3.28
CA THR A 337 -27.78 -5.37 -2.60
C THR A 337 -26.96 -5.10 -1.34
N LEU A 338 -26.47 -3.88 -1.18
CA LEU A 338 -25.79 -3.38 0.02
C LEU A 338 -26.70 -2.37 0.73
N VAL A 339 -27.17 -2.70 1.92
CA VAL A 339 -27.91 -1.79 2.78
C VAL A 339 -26.90 -1.16 3.76
N TRP A 340 -26.63 0.10 3.56
CA TRP A 340 -25.64 0.86 4.35
C TRP A 340 -26.34 1.63 5.44
N HIS A 341 -26.27 1.11 6.67
CA HIS A 341 -26.83 1.73 7.86
C HIS A 341 -25.92 2.85 8.36
N ASP A 342 -26.53 3.90 8.93
CA ASP A 342 -25.83 5.08 9.46
C ASP A 342 -24.84 5.69 8.45
N SER A 343 -25.19 5.64 7.16
CA SER A 343 -24.36 6.09 6.03
C SER A 343 -23.90 7.54 6.17
N GLN A 344 -24.71 8.39 6.81
CA GLN A 344 -24.39 9.81 7.03
C GLN A 344 -23.15 10.01 7.92
N VAL A 345 -22.83 9.07 8.81
CA VAL A 345 -21.61 9.12 9.62
C VAL A 345 -20.39 9.03 8.71
N THR A 346 -20.37 8.02 7.81
CA THR A 346 -19.29 7.83 6.85
C THR A 346 -19.18 8.99 5.85
N LEU A 347 -20.29 9.38 5.23
CA LEU A 347 -20.30 10.45 4.24
C LEU A 347 -19.76 11.76 4.84
N LYS A 348 -20.10 12.06 6.09
CA LYS A 348 -19.58 13.23 6.81
C LYS A 348 -18.10 13.09 7.16
N ALA A 349 -17.67 11.91 7.61
CA ALA A 349 -16.29 11.68 8.02
C ALA A 349 -15.32 11.77 6.83
N LEU A 350 -15.74 11.29 5.66
CA LEU A 350 -14.94 11.26 4.43
C LEU A 350 -15.20 12.41 3.46
N ALA A 351 -15.95 13.45 3.91
CA ALA A 351 -16.25 14.60 3.07
C ALA A 351 -15.05 15.52 2.80
N GLY A 352 -13.94 15.36 3.52
CA GLY A 352 -12.78 16.26 3.43
C GLY A 352 -11.90 16.07 2.19
N THR A 353 -11.87 14.87 1.65
CA THR A 353 -11.10 14.53 0.43
C THR A 353 -12.06 14.47 -0.74
N ILE A 354 -12.01 15.49 -1.58
CA ILE A 354 -12.86 15.61 -2.78
C ILE A 354 -12.01 15.32 -4.00
N ASN A 355 -12.46 14.38 -4.83
CA ASN A 355 -11.85 14.15 -6.13
C ASN A 355 -12.11 15.37 -7.03
N PRO A 356 -11.05 16.05 -7.50
CA PRO A 356 -11.21 17.28 -8.29
C PRO A 356 -11.85 17.05 -9.68
N GLU A 357 -11.89 15.83 -10.17
CA GLU A 357 -12.45 15.52 -11.49
C GLU A 357 -13.96 15.44 -11.48
N ASN A 358 -14.54 14.81 -10.46
CA ASN A 358 -15.97 14.54 -10.39
C ASN A 358 -16.67 15.27 -9.24
N GLY A 359 -15.91 15.89 -8.31
CA GLY A 359 -16.42 16.60 -7.16
C GLY A 359 -17.01 15.70 -6.08
N LEU A 360 -16.77 14.41 -6.14
CA LEU A 360 -17.25 13.43 -5.16
C LEU A 360 -16.21 13.23 -4.03
N SER A 361 -16.70 12.99 -2.83
CA SER A 361 -15.88 12.50 -1.73
C SER A 361 -15.55 11.01 -1.92
N TYR A 362 -14.50 10.51 -1.26
CA TYR A 362 -14.10 9.11 -1.36
C TYR A 362 -15.27 8.12 -1.12
N ALA A 363 -16.09 8.37 -0.11
CA ALA A 363 -17.26 7.52 0.16
C ALA A 363 -18.31 7.58 -0.97
N GLU A 364 -18.53 8.75 -1.56
CA GLU A 364 -19.44 8.91 -2.70
C GLU A 364 -18.89 8.23 -3.96
N GLU A 365 -17.58 8.28 -4.18
CA GLU A 365 -16.94 7.54 -5.29
C GLU A 365 -17.10 6.03 -5.14
N VAL A 366 -16.91 5.49 -3.93
CA VAL A 366 -17.13 4.06 -3.63
C VAL A 366 -18.58 3.67 -3.90
N VAL A 367 -19.56 4.51 -3.50
CA VAL A 367 -20.98 4.29 -3.80
C VAL A 367 -21.25 4.32 -5.31
N ASP A 368 -20.66 5.29 -6.02
CA ASP A 368 -20.83 5.44 -7.45
C ASP A 368 -20.22 4.26 -8.21
N LEU A 369 -19.01 3.84 -7.83
CA LEU A 369 -18.36 2.65 -8.38
C LEU A 369 -19.24 1.40 -8.20
N MET A 370 -19.71 1.13 -6.99
CA MET A 370 -20.60 0.01 -6.73
C MET A 370 -21.83 0.02 -7.64
N ARG A 371 -22.48 1.19 -7.79
CA ARG A 371 -23.67 1.33 -8.63
C ARG A 371 -23.37 1.11 -10.10
N ARG A 372 -22.26 1.63 -10.60
CA ARG A 372 -21.81 1.41 -12.00
C ARG A 372 -21.56 -0.07 -12.28
N TRP A 373 -21.12 -0.83 -11.29
CA TRP A 373 -20.90 -2.27 -11.39
C TRP A 373 -22.16 -3.12 -11.12
N GLY A 374 -23.30 -2.51 -10.87
CA GLY A 374 -24.57 -3.22 -10.73
C GLY A 374 -24.93 -3.62 -9.29
N VAL A 375 -24.28 -3.02 -8.31
CA VAL A 375 -24.68 -3.15 -6.89
C VAL A 375 -25.84 -2.20 -6.61
N THR A 376 -26.91 -2.70 -5.98
CA THR A 376 -27.98 -1.85 -5.46
C THR A 376 -27.56 -1.32 -4.09
N VAL A 377 -27.15 -0.04 -4.02
CA VAL A 377 -26.73 0.59 -2.75
C VAL A 377 -27.90 1.39 -2.15
N VAL A 378 -28.35 0.97 -0.96
CA VAL A 378 -29.42 1.61 -0.18
C VAL A 378 -28.79 2.31 1.03
N LEU A 379 -28.72 3.63 1.01
CA LEU A 379 -28.21 4.47 2.10
C LEU A 379 -29.32 4.72 3.12
N LYS A 380 -29.04 4.47 4.42
CA LYS A 380 -29.96 4.67 5.54
C LYS A 380 -29.32 5.56 6.61
#